data_8919a461a5a74cd144517fa4e3242046
#
_entry.id   8919a461a5a74cd144517fa4e3242046
#
_cell.length_a   1.000
_cell.length_b   1.000
_cell.length_c   1.000
_cell.angle_alpha   90.00
_cell.angle_beta   90.00
_cell.angle_gamma   90.00
#
_symmetry.space_group_name_H-M   'P 1'
#
loop_
_entity.id
_entity.type
_entity.pdbx_description
1 polymer ?
#
loop_
_entity_poly.entity_id
_entity_poly.type
_entity_poly.pdbx_seq_one_letter_code
_entity_poly.pdbx_strand_id
1 'polypeptide(L)'
;MGLIPDNLQAVRARIAAAERAAGRDPGAVRLLAVSKTHAAERIREAFAAGQRAFGENYVQEALDKMARLADLPLEWHLLGPLQSNKTRAAAERFQWVHSVEREKVARRLAEQRPAGMAPLNVLIQVNASGEASKSGVAPGAVRALASAIAGLPTLRLRGLMAIPEPGAPAARYREIGELYAGLRGEFGLDTLSLGMSADLEDAIAAGSTMVRIGTAIFGARPKVRDAA
;
A
#
# COMPACT_ATOMS: atom_id res chain seq x y z
N MET A 1 4.37 26.13 3.65
CA MET A 1 4.44 24.69 3.36
C MET A 1 5.51 24.13 4.27
N GLY A 2 5.19 23.23 5.20
CA GLY A 2 6.19 22.64 6.09
C GLY A 2 7.25 21.86 5.31
N LEU A 3 8.45 21.73 5.86
CA LEU A 3 9.50 20.90 5.29
C LEU A 3 9.12 19.42 5.39
N ILE A 4 9.50 18.59 4.44
CA ILE A 4 9.20 17.15 4.45
C ILE A 4 9.64 16.47 5.77
N PRO A 5 10.83 16.78 6.34
CA PRO A 5 11.22 16.22 7.63
C PRO A 5 10.24 16.51 8.75
N ASP A 6 9.75 17.76 8.86
CA ASP A 6 8.80 18.18 9.90
C ASP A 6 7.45 17.47 9.70
N ASN A 7 6.99 17.39 8.46
CA ASN A 7 5.76 16.68 8.11
C ASN A 7 5.85 15.18 8.45
N LEU A 8 6.97 14.53 8.15
CA LEU A 8 7.21 13.13 8.50
C LEU A 8 7.21 12.93 10.01
N GLN A 9 7.85 13.82 10.76
CA GLN A 9 7.86 13.76 12.22
C GLN A 9 6.43 13.89 12.77
N ALA A 10 5.66 14.87 12.28
CA ALA A 10 4.27 15.07 12.70
C ALA A 10 3.40 13.84 12.39
N VAL A 11 3.54 13.24 11.19
CA VAL A 11 2.81 12.02 10.81
C VAL A 11 3.19 10.85 11.71
N ARG A 12 4.49 10.64 11.99
CA ARG A 12 4.95 9.57 12.89
C ARG A 12 4.44 9.76 14.32
N ALA A 13 4.44 11.00 14.82
CA ALA A 13 3.87 11.32 16.13
C ALA A 13 2.37 11.01 16.19
N ARG A 14 1.64 11.31 15.13
CA ARG A 14 0.21 11.03 14.98
C ARG A 14 -0.07 9.53 14.96
N ILE A 15 0.72 8.73 14.22
CA ILE A 15 0.63 7.27 14.22
C ILE A 15 0.87 6.73 15.63
N ALA A 16 1.94 7.15 16.30
CA ALA A 16 2.26 6.69 17.65
C ALA A 16 1.18 7.07 18.68
N ALA A 17 0.53 8.22 18.53
CA ALA A 17 -0.62 8.60 19.35
C ALA A 17 -1.83 7.68 19.12
N ALA A 18 -2.13 7.35 17.85
CA ALA A 18 -3.20 6.43 17.50
C ALA A 18 -2.94 4.99 17.96
N GLU A 19 -1.68 4.51 17.89
CA GLU A 19 -1.28 3.21 18.44
C GLU A 19 -1.56 3.15 19.94
N ARG A 20 -1.12 4.16 20.69
CA ARG A 20 -1.40 4.24 22.16
C ARG A 20 -2.88 4.28 22.46
N ALA A 21 -3.65 5.10 21.73
CA ALA A 21 -5.10 5.21 21.94
C ALA A 21 -5.84 3.88 21.67
N ALA A 22 -5.31 3.08 20.74
CA ALA A 22 -5.84 1.76 20.40
C ALA A 22 -5.26 0.61 21.27
N GLY A 23 -4.45 0.90 22.29
CA GLY A 23 -3.81 -0.09 23.14
C GLY A 23 -2.82 -1.00 22.40
N ARG A 24 -2.17 -0.48 21.36
CA ARG A 24 -1.24 -1.24 20.52
C ARG A 24 0.21 -0.92 20.88
N ASP A 25 1.10 -1.87 20.61
CA ASP A 25 2.53 -1.67 20.82
C ASP A 25 3.08 -0.55 19.93
N PRO A 26 4.04 0.25 20.43
CA PRO A 26 4.72 1.26 19.65
C PRO A 26 5.43 0.64 18.41
N GLY A 27 5.21 1.23 17.25
CA GLY A 27 5.80 0.74 16.00
C GLY A 27 5.06 -0.45 15.36
N ALA A 28 3.88 -0.82 15.87
CA ALA A 28 3.03 -1.84 15.25
C ALA A 28 2.48 -1.43 13.87
N VAL A 29 2.55 -0.13 13.54
CA VAL A 29 2.02 0.43 12.30
C VAL A 29 3.13 1.05 11.45
N ARG A 30 3.35 0.50 10.26
CA ARG A 30 4.30 1.04 9.27
C ARG A 30 3.73 2.25 8.56
N LEU A 31 4.56 3.26 8.34
CA LEU A 31 4.26 4.38 7.46
C LEU A 31 4.73 4.07 6.03
N LEU A 32 3.82 4.07 5.08
CA LEU A 32 4.09 4.07 3.65
C LEU A 32 3.88 5.48 3.10
N ALA A 33 4.95 6.13 2.63
CA ALA A 33 4.87 7.47 2.05
C ALA A 33 4.41 7.41 0.60
N VAL A 34 3.24 7.96 0.30
CA VAL A 34 2.65 7.92 -1.06
C VAL A 34 3.15 9.10 -1.87
N SER A 35 4.08 8.84 -2.80
CA SER A 35 4.82 9.84 -3.57
C SER A 35 4.30 10.08 -5.00
N LYS A 36 3.16 9.49 -5.35
CA LYS A 36 2.55 9.70 -6.67
C LYS A 36 2.41 11.19 -7.01
N THR A 37 2.72 11.55 -8.26
CA THR A 37 2.69 12.93 -8.80
C THR A 37 3.72 13.89 -8.20
N HIS A 38 4.56 13.45 -7.28
CA HIS A 38 5.66 14.25 -6.74
C HIS A 38 6.98 13.86 -7.40
N ALA A 39 7.88 14.83 -7.56
CA ALA A 39 9.18 14.63 -8.19
C ALA A 39 10.12 13.75 -7.34
N ALA A 40 11.12 13.12 -7.99
CA ALA A 40 12.08 12.23 -7.35
C ALA A 40 12.88 12.94 -6.23
N GLU A 41 13.12 14.24 -6.36
CA GLU A 41 13.82 15.06 -5.38
C GLU A 41 13.10 15.08 -4.03
N ARG A 42 11.75 15.08 -4.05
CA ARG A 42 10.94 15.03 -2.83
C ARG A 42 11.05 13.66 -2.13
N ILE A 43 11.24 12.59 -2.89
CA ILE A 43 11.51 11.25 -2.34
C ILE A 43 12.88 11.23 -1.69
N ARG A 44 13.90 11.82 -2.33
CA ARG A 44 15.26 11.94 -1.79
C ARG A 44 15.27 12.74 -0.47
N GLU A 45 14.51 13.82 -0.39
CA GLU A 45 14.34 14.61 0.83
C GLU A 45 13.68 13.77 1.95
N ALA A 46 12.63 13.03 1.64
CA ALA A 46 11.98 12.13 2.59
C ALA A 46 12.91 10.97 3.03
N PHE A 47 13.71 10.44 2.11
CA PHE A 47 14.71 9.42 2.42
C PHE A 47 15.78 9.95 3.39
N ALA A 48 16.27 11.16 3.19
CA ALA A 48 17.22 11.82 4.10
C ALA A 48 16.62 11.99 5.51
N ALA A 49 15.29 12.16 5.61
CA ALA A 49 14.53 12.18 6.87
C ALA A 49 14.16 10.78 7.41
N GLY A 50 14.78 9.72 6.86
CA GLY A 50 14.66 8.35 7.36
C GLY A 50 13.47 7.55 6.80
N GLN A 51 12.75 8.05 5.78
CA GLN A 51 11.71 7.27 5.11
C GLN A 51 12.33 6.31 4.09
N ARG A 52 11.87 5.05 4.05
CA ARG A 52 12.40 4.00 3.19
C ARG A 52 11.38 3.40 2.23
N ALA A 53 10.12 3.29 2.66
CA ALA A 53 9.03 2.68 1.90
C ALA A 53 8.20 3.76 1.19
N PHE A 54 8.07 3.63 -0.14
CA PHE A 54 7.36 4.60 -0.97
C PHE A 54 6.29 3.93 -1.83
N GLY A 55 5.11 4.56 -1.89
CA GLY A 55 3.95 4.06 -2.63
C GLY A 55 3.69 4.87 -3.90
N GLU A 56 3.52 4.18 -5.01
CA GLU A 56 3.21 4.74 -6.32
C GLU A 56 1.92 4.15 -6.88
N ASN A 57 1.20 4.95 -7.67
CA ASN A 57 -0.04 4.48 -8.31
C ASN A 57 0.17 4.06 -9.76
N TYR A 58 1.16 4.62 -10.44
CA TYR A 58 1.38 4.44 -11.87
C TYR A 58 2.74 3.79 -12.11
N VAL A 59 2.73 2.64 -12.78
CA VAL A 59 3.96 1.86 -13.03
C VAL A 59 5.00 2.68 -13.79
N GLN A 60 4.61 3.42 -14.83
CA GLN A 60 5.58 4.20 -15.62
C GLN A 60 6.23 5.32 -14.82
N GLU A 61 5.44 6.10 -14.09
CA GLU A 61 5.95 7.14 -13.18
C GLU A 61 6.93 6.56 -12.13
N ALA A 62 6.58 5.39 -11.59
CA ALA A 62 7.45 4.72 -10.62
C ALA A 62 8.78 4.31 -11.24
N LEU A 63 8.79 3.73 -12.45
CA LEU A 63 10.01 3.31 -13.15
C LEU A 63 10.95 4.49 -13.41
N ASP A 64 10.41 5.63 -13.83
CA ASP A 64 11.18 6.85 -14.08
C ASP A 64 11.83 7.37 -12.77
N LYS A 65 11.10 7.31 -11.65
CA LYS A 65 11.62 7.66 -10.32
C LYS A 65 12.66 6.65 -9.84
N MET A 66 12.42 5.36 -10.00
CA MET A 66 13.37 4.29 -9.64
C MET A 66 14.70 4.46 -10.37
N ALA A 67 14.68 4.83 -11.66
CA ALA A 67 15.90 5.10 -12.43
C ALA A 67 16.69 6.30 -11.88
N ARG A 68 16.00 7.38 -11.49
CA ARG A 68 16.60 8.59 -10.92
C ARG A 68 17.11 8.44 -9.48
N LEU A 69 16.63 7.42 -8.77
CA LEU A 69 16.91 7.16 -7.35
C LEU A 69 17.59 5.81 -7.14
N ALA A 70 18.24 5.26 -8.18
CA ALA A 70 18.90 3.96 -8.14
C ALA A 70 20.04 3.86 -7.12
N ASP A 71 20.58 4.99 -6.68
CA ASP A 71 21.61 5.14 -5.65
C ASP A 71 21.05 4.95 -4.22
N LEU A 72 19.71 4.90 -4.04
CA LEU A 72 19.09 4.83 -2.73
C LEU A 72 18.43 3.46 -2.51
N PRO A 73 18.60 2.83 -1.31
CA PRO A 73 17.96 1.58 -0.97
C PRO A 73 16.49 1.82 -0.58
N LEU A 74 15.63 2.05 -1.58
CA LEU A 74 14.21 2.32 -1.41
C LEU A 74 13.39 1.04 -1.55
N GLU A 75 12.33 0.92 -0.75
CA GLU A 75 11.32 -0.12 -0.88
C GLU A 75 10.12 0.45 -1.65
N TRP A 76 9.83 -0.13 -2.81
CA TRP A 76 8.79 0.37 -3.71
C TRP A 76 7.52 -0.47 -3.64
N HIS A 77 6.40 0.22 -3.42
CA HIS A 77 5.06 -0.37 -3.34
C HIS A 77 4.18 0.15 -4.47
N LEU A 78 3.60 -0.75 -5.25
CA LEU A 78 2.56 -0.41 -6.21
C LEU A 78 1.19 -0.45 -5.53
N LEU A 79 0.48 0.68 -5.54
CA LEU A 79 -0.82 0.87 -4.90
C LEU A 79 -1.97 0.94 -5.89
N GLY A 80 -1.70 1.46 -7.08
CA GLY A 80 -2.73 1.68 -8.10
C GLY A 80 -3.14 0.41 -8.84
N PRO A 81 -4.24 0.48 -9.60
CA PRO A 81 -4.73 -0.64 -10.40
C PRO A 81 -3.66 -1.17 -11.36
N LEU A 82 -3.48 -2.48 -11.38
CA LEU A 82 -2.47 -3.12 -12.21
C LEU A 82 -3.09 -3.71 -13.48
N GLN A 83 -2.80 -3.06 -14.60
CA GLN A 83 -3.17 -3.58 -15.91
C GLN A 83 -2.32 -4.81 -16.28
N SER A 84 -2.92 -5.79 -16.98
CA SER A 84 -2.24 -7.04 -17.34
C SER A 84 -0.98 -6.86 -18.19
N ASN A 85 -0.89 -5.81 -18.99
CA ASN A 85 0.30 -5.48 -19.80
C ASN A 85 1.44 -4.83 -18.99
N LYS A 86 1.20 -4.43 -17.75
CA LYS A 86 2.19 -3.82 -16.85
C LYS A 86 2.67 -4.79 -15.75
N THR A 87 2.15 -6.02 -15.71
CA THR A 87 2.52 -7.02 -14.68
C THR A 87 3.99 -7.38 -14.68
N ARG A 88 4.63 -7.45 -15.86
CA ARG A 88 6.08 -7.74 -15.96
C ARG A 88 6.91 -6.68 -15.25
N ALA A 89 6.72 -5.41 -15.58
CA ALA A 89 7.44 -4.32 -14.94
C ALA A 89 7.18 -4.26 -13.42
N ALA A 90 5.94 -4.54 -13.00
CA ALA A 90 5.62 -4.62 -11.58
C ALA A 90 6.36 -5.77 -10.89
N ALA A 91 6.37 -6.97 -11.49
CA ALA A 91 7.07 -8.14 -10.97
C ALA A 91 8.59 -7.95 -10.89
N GLU A 92 9.20 -7.27 -11.85
CA GLU A 92 10.65 -7.07 -11.92
C GLU A 92 11.17 -5.93 -11.03
N ARG A 93 10.36 -4.90 -10.74
CA ARG A 93 10.85 -3.64 -10.19
C ARG A 93 10.31 -3.30 -8.79
N PHE A 94 9.17 -3.85 -8.40
CA PHE A 94 8.57 -3.56 -7.10
C PHE A 94 8.88 -4.66 -6.07
N GLN A 95 8.90 -4.28 -4.80
CA GLN A 95 8.95 -5.20 -3.67
C GLN A 95 7.56 -5.56 -3.15
N TRP A 96 6.56 -4.71 -3.44
CA TRP A 96 5.18 -4.90 -3.01
C TRP A 96 4.18 -4.52 -4.11
N VAL A 97 3.10 -5.29 -4.21
CA VAL A 97 1.90 -4.95 -5.00
C VAL A 97 0.67 -5.08 -4.10
N HIS A 98 -0.04 -3.97 -3.88
CA HIS A 98 -1.19 -3.91 -2.98
C HIS A 98 -2.55 -4.13 -3.68
N SER A 99 -2.57 -4.14 -5.01
CA SER A 99 -3.78 -4.09 -5.84
C SER A 99 -4.08 -5.40 -6.55
N VAL A 100 -3.78 -6.54 -5.92
CA VAL A 100 -4.12 -7.85 -6.50
C VAL A 100 -5.61 -8.13 -6.23
N GLU A 101 -6.40 -8.15 -7.29
CA GLU A 101 -7.86 -8.35 -7.21
C GLU A 101 -8.35 -9.54 -8.07
N ARG A 102 -7.46 -10.19 -8.83
CA ARG A 102 -7.79 -11.29 -9.74
C ARG A 102 -6.67 -12.31 -9.79
N GLU A 103 -7.04 -13.58 -9.79
CA GLU A 103 -6.09 -14.69 -9.91
C GLU A 103 -5.20 -14.58 -11.15
N LYS A 104 -5.75 -14.16 -12.29
CA LYS A 104 -4.99 -13.93 -13.53
C LYS A 104 -3.84 -12.96 -13.33
N VAL A 105 -4.03 -11.88 -12.56
CA VAL A 105 -2.96 -10.91 -12.26
C VAL A 105 -1.92 -11.55 -11.34
N ALA A 106 -2.34 -12.28 -10.30
CA ALA A 106 -1.43 -12.98 -9.41
C ALA A 106 -0.55 -13.99 -10.16
N ARG A 107 -1.13 -14.84 -11.02
CA ARG A 107 -0.39 -15.80 -11.85
C ARG A 107 0.63 -15.11 -12.75
N ARG A 108 0.25 -14.03 -13.44
CA ARG A 108 1.18 -13.27 -14.29
C ARG A 108 2.33 -12.66 -13.49
N LEU A 109 2.07 -12.10 -12.31
CA LEU A 109 3.12 -11.59 -11.43
C LEU A 109 4.07 -12.72 -11.01
N ALA A 110 3.54 -13.88 -10.66
CA ALA A 110 4.34 -15.05 -10.26
C ALA A 110 5.22 -15.57 -11.39
N GLU A 111 4.67 -15.74 -12.59
CA GLU A 111 5.38 -16.21 -13.79
C GLU A 111 6.47 -15.22 -14.25
N GLN A 112 6.27 -13.93 -13.99
CA GLN A 112 7.14 -12.84 -14.45
C GLN A 112 8.14 -12.37 -13.38
N ARG A 113 8.07 -12.90 -12.17
CA ARG A 113 9.06 -12.61 -11.12
C ARG A 113 10.39 -13.24 -11.50
N PRO A 114 11.48 -12.46 -11.65
CA PRO A 114 12.77 -13.02 -12.07
C PRO A 114 13.31 -14.06 -11.07
N ALA A 115 13.91 -15.12 -11.61
CA ALA A 115 14.60 -16.11 -10.80
C ALA A 115 15.73 -15.44 -10.00
N GLY A 116 15.87 -15.81 -8.73
CA GLY A 116 16.87 -15.24 -7.82
C GLY A 116 16.44 -13.96 -7.10
N MET A 117 15.32 -13.33 -7.49
CA MET A 117 14.70 -12.27 -6.66
C MET A 117 13.90 -12.89 -5.51
N ALA A 118 13.89 -12.19 -4.37
CA ALA A 118 13.00 -12.55 -3.28
C ALA A 118 11.54 -12.58 -3.76
N PRO A 119 10.67 -13.44 -3.20
CA PRO A 119 9.26 -13.48 -3.55
C PRO A 119 8.61 -12.09 -3.45
N LEU A 120 7.77 -11.75 -4.43
CA LEU A 120 7.05 -10.48 -4.46
C LEU A 120 5.98 -10.47 -3.36
N ASN A 121 6.05 -9.49 -2.45
CA ASN A 121 5.00 -9.30 -1.46
C ASN A 121 3.73 -8.79 -2.12
N VAL A 122 2.61 -9.45 -1.87
CA VAL A 122 1.32 -9.06 -2.45
C VAL A 122 0.25 -8.92 -1.38
N LEU A 123 -0.64 -7.94 -1.58
CA LEU A 123 -1.87 -7.80 -0.81
C LEU A 123 -3.06 -7.99 -1.74
N ILE A 124 -4.12 -8.59 -1.22
CA ILE A 124 -5.39 -8.64 -1.92
C ILE A 124 -6.13 -7.33 -1.67
N GLN A 125 -6.50 -6.65 -2.76
CA GLN A 125 -7.35 -5.47 -2.66
C GLN A 125 -8.80 -5.89 -2.46
N VAL A 126 -9.41 -5.42 -1.37
CA VAL A 126 -10.80 -5.69 -1.00
C VAL A 126 -11.68 -4.50 -1.40
N ASN A 127 -12.77 -4.78 -2.09
CA ASN A 127 -13.83 -3.81 -2.32
C ASN A 127 -14.71 -3.71 -1.06
N ALA A 128 -14.40 -2.72 -0.22
CA ALA A 128 -15.06 -2.53 1.06
C ALA A 128 -16.43 -1.85 0.96
N SER A 129 -16.69 -1.11 -0.13
CA SER A 129 -17.97 -0.38 -0.29
C SER A 129 -19.09 -1.24 -0.89
N GLY A 130 -18.76 -2.37 -1.52
CA GLY A 130 -19.72 -3.20 -2.26
C GLY A 130 -20.15 -2.61 -3.61
N GLU A 131 -19.65 -1.42 -3.98
CA GLU A 131 -19.98 -0.80 -5.27
C GLU A 131 -19.23 -1.51 -6.41
N ALA A 132 -19.94 -1.97 -7.43
CA ALA A 132 -19.35 -2.67 -8.57
C ALA A 132 -18.36 -1.84 -9.39
N SER A 133 -18.42 -0.52 -9.28
CA SER A 133 -17.52 0.41 -9.96
C SER A 133 -16.15 0.56 -9.27
N LYS A 134 -16.01 0.10 -8.03
CA LYS A 134 -14.76 0.21 -7.27
C LYS A 134 -13.90 -1.04 -7.43
N SER A 135 -12.59 -0.84 -7.51
CA SER A 135 -11.60 -1.91 -7.59
C SER A 135 -11.56 -2.77 -6.32
N GLY A 136 -11.17 -4.01 -6.48
CA GLY A 136 -11.02 -4.99 -5.41
C GLY A 136 -12.02 -6.13 -5.51
N VAL A 137 -11.73 -7.23 -4.82
CA VAL A 137 -12.62 -8.38 -4.72
C VAL A 137 -13.66 -8.17 -3.63
N ALA A 138 -14.85 -8.75 -3.81
CA ALA A 138 -15.85 -8.78 -2.75
C ALA A 138 -15.31 -9.54 -1.52
N PRO A 139 -15.66 -9.14 -0.28
CA PRO A 139 -15.17 -9.79 0.93
C PRO A 139 -15.30 -11.33 0.93
N GLY A 140 -16.42 -11.86 0.43
CA GLY A 140 -16.67 -13.31 0.33
C GLY A 140 -15.75 -14.05 -0.65
N ALA A 141 -15.11 -13.35 -1.60
CA ALA A 141 -14.20 -13.95 -2.58
C ALA A 141 -12.70 -13.88 -2.17
N VAL A 142 -12.39 -13.18 -1.06
CA VAL A 142 -11.00 -12.98 -0.62
C VAL A 142 -10.32 -14.32 -0.30
N ARG A 143 -10.99 -15.23 0.41
CA ARG A 143 -10.43 -16.53 0.80
C ARG A 143 -10.04 -17.38 -0.42
N ALA A 144 -10.88 -17.43 -1.45
CA ALA A 144 -10.59 -18.18 -2.67
C ALA A 144 -9.35 -17.62 -3.40
N LEU A 145 -9.26 -16.28 -3.49
CA LEU A 145 -8.09 -15.64 -4.10
C LEU A 145 -6.82 -15.83 -3.24
N ALA A 146 -6.95 -15.79 -1.91
CA ALA A 146 -5.84 -16.05 -1.00
C ALA A 146 -5.28 -17.47 -1.18
N SER A 147 -6.16 -18.49 -1.26
CA SER A 147 -5.77 -19.88 -1.53
C SER A 147 -5.05 -20.03 -2.88
N ALA A 148 -5.55 -19.36 -3.93
CA ALA A 148 -4.88 -19.38 -5.24
C ALA A 148 -3.48 -18.73 -5.21
N ILE A 149 -3.31 -17.63 -4.47
CA ILE A 149 -2.01 -16.94 -4.32
C ILE A 149 -1.04 -17.77 -3.48
N ALA A 150 -1.50 -18.43 -2.42
CA ALA A 150 -0.66 -19.26 -1.55
C ALA A 150 0.03 -20.42 -2.29
N GLY A 151 -0.56 -20.88 -3.41
CA GLY A 151 0.05 -21.87 -4.31
C GLY A 151 1.13 -21.33 -5.26
N LEU A 152 1.47 -20.03 -5.22
CA LEU A 152 2.42 -19.38 -6.14
C LEU A 152 3.75 -19.07 -5.42
N PRO A 153 4.80 -19.88 -5.53
CA PRO A 153 5.99 -19.81 -4.69
C PRO A 153 6.84 -18.54 -4.86
N THR A 154 6.69 -17.85 -5.99
CA THR A 154 7.38 -16.58 -6.27
C THR A 154 6.62 -15.36 -5.74
N LEU A 155 5.43 -15.56 -5.15
CA LEU A 155 4.67 -14.56 -4.43
C LEU A 155 4.66 -14.87 -2.93
N ARG A 156 4.56 -13.83 -2.13
CA ARG A 156 4.30 -13.93 -0.70
C ARG A 156 3.03 -13.15 -0.38
N LEU A 157 1.94 -13.86 -0.10
CA LEU A 157 0.72 -13.21 0.38
C LEU A 157 0.99 -12.67 1.79
N ARG A 158 0.89 -11.35 1.94
CA ARG A 158 1.14 -10.66 3.22
C ARG A 158 -0.15 -10.22 3.90
N GLY A 159 -1.24 -10.09 3.15
CA GLY A 159 -2.49 -9.64 3.74
C GLY A 159 -3.45 -8.95 2.79
N LEU A 160 -4.16 -7.96 3.34
CA LEU A 160 -5.22 -7.24 2.64
C LEU A 160 -4.90 -5.75 2.48
N MET A 161 -5.47 -5.14 1.46
CA MET A 161 -5.52 -3.69 1.27
C MET A 161 -6.95 -3.26 0.99
N ALA A 162 -7.38 -2.16 1.61
CA ALA A 162 -8.66 -1.56 1.30
C ALA A 162 -8.60 -0.03 1.29
N ILE A 163 -9.49 0.57 0.50
CA ILE A 163 -9.67 2.02 0.41
C ILE A 163 -11.17 2.27 0.64
N PRO A 164 -11.59 2.49 1.89
CA PRO A 164 -12.96 2.90 2.17
C PRO A 164 -13.31 4.21 1.47
N GLU A 165 -14.59 4.47 1.29
CA GLU A 165 -15.08 5.73 0.77
C GLU A 165 -14.74 6.90 1.72
N PRO A 166 -14.52 8.12 1.20
CA PRO A 166 -14.28 9.28 2.04
C PRO A 166 -15.43 9.47 3.04
N GLY A 167 -15.11 9.63 4.33
CA GLY A 167 -16.09 9.75 5.38
C GLY A 167 -16.80 8.44 5.77
N ALA A 168 -16.24 7.29 5.40
CA ALA A 168 -16.74 5.99 5.81
C ALA A 168 -16.89 5.91 7.34
N PRO A 169 -17.98 5.30 7.84
CA PRO A 169 -18.16 5.15 9.27
C PRO A 169 -17.12 4.17 9.86
N ALA A 170 -16.77 4.33 11.14
CA ALA A 170 -15.82 3.46 11.84
C ALA A 170 -16.17 1.96 11.75
N ALA A 171 -17.45 1.63 11.58
CA ALA A 171 -17.91 0.26 11.34
C ALA A 171 -17.29 -0.37 10.09
N ARG A 172 -17.13 0.41 9.02
CA ARG A 172 -16.51 -0.05 7.78
C ARG A 172 -15.06 -0.49 7.98
N TYR A 173 -14.29 0.26 8.76
CA TYR A 173 -12.91 -0.10 9.09
C TYR A 173 -12.87 -1.37 9.93
N ARG A 174 -13.79 -1.54 10.91
CA ARG A 174 -13.88 -2.75 11.73
C ARG A 174 -14.20 -3.99 10.90
N GLU A 175 -15.16 -3.93 9.98
CA GLU A 175 -15.51 -5.03 9.06
C GLU A 175 -14.27 -5.51 8.27
N ILE A 176 -13.45 -4.59 7.79
CA ILE A 176 -12.20 -4.92 7.09
C ILE A 176 -11.18 -5.55 8.03
N GLY A 177 -11.03 -5.01 9.24
CA GLY A 177 -10.17 -5.53 10.29
C GLY A 177 -10.56 -6.95 10.70
N GLU A 178 -11.85 -7.23 10.87
CA GLU A 178 -12.40 -8.55 11.20
C GLU A 178 -12.18 -9.56 10.07
N LEU A 179 -12.38 -9.15 8.82
CA LEU A 179 -12.05 -9.99 7.65
C LEU A 179 -10.57 -10.37 7.64
N TYR A 180 -9.68 -9.41 7.87
CA TYR A 180 -8.24 -9.65 7.96
C TYR A 180 -7.90 -10.60 9.11
N ALA A 181 -8.45 -10.35 10.31
CA ALA A 181 -8.21 -11.18 11.49
C ALA A 181 -8.67 -12.63 11.29
N GLY A 182 -9.83 -12.84 10.63
CA GLY A 182 -10.37 -14.16 10.32
C GLY A 182 -9.55 -14.97 9.32
N LEU A 183 -8.70 -14.30 8.50
CA LEU A 183 -7.84 -14.95 7.51
C LEU A 183 -6.37 -15.06 7.97
N ARG A 184 -5.99 -14.27 8.97
CA ARG A 184 -4.60 -14.10 9.40
C ARG A 184 -3.93 -15.42 9.77
N GLY A 185 -4.57 -16.24 10.56
CA GLY A 185 -4.00 -17.51 11.04
C GLY A 185 -3.88 -18.56 9.93
N GLU A 186 -4.89 -18.63 9.05
CA GLU A 186 -4.95 -19.60 7.96
C GLU A 186 -3.87 -19.37 6.89
N PHE A 187 -3.61 -18.10 6.54
CA PHE A 187 -2.67 -17.75 5.47
C PHE A 187 -1.35 -17.11 5.97
N GLY A 188 -1.14 -17.03 7.28
CA GLY A 188 0.07 -16.43 7.86
C GLY A 188 0.20 -14.94 7.54
N LEU A 189 -0.93 -14.21 7.50
CA LEU A 189 -0.96 -12.79 7.12
C LEU A 189 -0.39 -11.91 8.24
N ASP A 190 0.35 -10.87 7.85
CA ASP A 190 0.97 -9.93 8.78
C ASP A 190 0.72 -8.45 8.44
N THR A 191 0.05 -8.18 7.31
CA THR A 191 -0.13 -6.81 6.80
C THR A 191 -1.58 -6.51 6.48
N LEU A 192 -2.15 -5.52 7.16
CA LEU A 192 -3.39 -4.85 6.79
C LEU A 192 -3.05 -3.42 6.35
N SER A 193 -3.08 -3.15 5.04
CA SER A 193 -2.85 -1.83 4.46
C SER A 193 -4.18 -1.07 4.40
N LEU A 194 -4.43 -0.25 5.42
CA LEU A 194 -5.69 0.47 5.62
C LEU A 194 -5.41 1.83 6.26
N GLY A 195 -6.11 2.88 5.83
CA GLY A 195 -5.98 4.23 6.35
C GLY A 195 -5.05 5.13 5.55
N MET A 196 -5.46 6.38 5.45
CA MET A 196 -4.80 7.49 4.76
C MET A 196 -4.73 8.71 5.70
N SER A 197 -4.37 9.89 5.18
CA SER A 197 -4.17 11.10 5.99
C SER A 197 -5.40 11.53 6.81
N ALA A 198 -6.62 11.26 6.31
CA ALA A 198 -7.85 11.72 6.94
C ALA A 198 -8.45 10.73 7.95
N ASP A 199 -8.07 9.44 7.87
CA ASP A 199 -8.76 8.32 8.52
C ASP A 199 -7.79 7.33 9.21
N LEU A 200 -6.53 7.74 9.42
CA LEU A 200 -5.52 6.83 9.96
C LEU A 200 -5.85 6.35 11.40
N GLU A 201 -6.51 7.18 12.21
CA GLU A 201 -6.89 6.82 13.58
C GLU A 201 -7.92 5.69 13.58
N ASP A 202 -8.99 5.80 12.78
CA ASP A 202 -10.01 4.76 12.65
C ASP A 202 -9.43 3.47 12.08
N ALA A 203 -8.53 3.60 11.09
CA ALA A 203 -7.84 2.45 10.51
C ALA A 203 -6.94 1.73 11.54
N ILE A 204 -6.18 2.48 12.34
CA ILE A 204 -5.31 1.92 13.37
C ILE A 204 -6.14 1.24 14.46
N ALA A 205 -7.23 1.86 14.90
CA ALA A 205 -8.16 1.27 15.86
C ALA A 205 -8.80 -0.03 15.34
N ALA A 206 -8.99 -0.15 14.01
CA ALA A 206 -9.50 -1.35 13.36
C ALA A 206 -8.43 -2.41 13.05
N GLY A 207 -7.19 -2.24 13.52
CA GLY A 207 -6.13 -3.22 13.36
C GLY A 207 -5.19 -3.03 12.17
N SER A 208 -5.23 -1.87 11.48
CA SER A 208 -4.27 -1.56 10.39
C SER A 208 -2.83 -1.74 10.88
N THR A 209 -1.98 -2.36 10.05
CA THR A 209 -0.54 -2.49 10.29
C THR A 209 0.29 -1.64 9.34
N MET A 210 -0.35 -0.98 8.36
CA MET A 210 0.30 -0.10 7.41
C MET A 210 -0.65 1.02 6.97
N VAL A 211 -0.29 2.27 7.21
CA VAL A 211 -1.02 3.45 6.74
C VAL A 211 -0.31 4.10 5.55
N ARG A 212 -1.08 4.62 4.58
CA ARG A 212 -0.61 5.19 3.32
C ARG A 212 -0.81 6.69 3.32
N ILE A 213 0.24 7.45 3.55
CA ILE A 213 0.18 8.90 3.75
C ILE A 213 0.89 9.64 2.60
N GLY A 214 0.17 10.49 1.90
CA GLY A 214 0.71 11.31 0.83
C GLY A 214 0.69 12.79 1.17
N THR A 215 -0.50 13.41 1.11
CA THR A 215 -0.68 14.87 1.24
C THR A 215 -0.11 15.44 2.54
N ALA A 216 -0.23 14.72 3.65
CA ALA A 216 0.33 15.18 4.93
C ALA A 216 1.87 15.21 4.94
N ILE A 217 2.55 14.47 4.06
CA ILE A 217 4.01 14.45 3.93
C ILE A 217 4.47 15.43 2.84
N PHE A 218 3.95 15.26 1.62
CA PHE A 218 4.45 15.94 0.42
C PHE A 218 3.71 17.24 0.09
N GLY A 219 2.57 17.49 0.74
CA GLY A 219 1.70 18.62 0.44
C GLY A 219 0.68 18.32 -0.68
N ALA A 220 -0.04 19.35 -1.12
CA ALA A 220 -0.98 19.24 -2.23
C ALA A 220 -0.26 18.82 -3.52
N ARG A 221 -0.96 18.05 -4.35
CA ARG A 221 -0.44 17.63 -5.65
C ARG A 221 -0.17 18.85 -6.52
N PRO A 222 0.96 18.87 -7.27
CA PRO A 222 1.16 19.87 -8.31
C PRO A 222 -0.04 19.83 -9.27
N LYS A 223 -0.66 20.99 -9.55
CA LYS A 223 -1.64 21.06 -10.64
C LYS A 223 -0.90 20.70 -11.92
N VAL A 224 -1.36 19.68 -12.63
CA VAL A 224 -0.92 19.44 -14.01
C VAL A 224 -1.28 20.74 -14.75
N ARG A 225 -0.27 21.51 -15.17
CA ARG A 225 -0.51 22.54 -16.17
C ARG A 225 -0.80 21.77 -17.46
N ASP A 226 -2.03 21.85 -17.92
CA ASP A 226 -2.35 21.42 -19.27
C ASP A 226 -1.32 22.08 -20.19
N ALA A 227 -0.48 21.25 -20.82
CA ALA A 227 0.41 21.71 -21.87
C ALA A 227 -0.50 22.14 -23.02
N ALA A 228 -0.54 23.46 -23.25
CA ALA A 228 -1.21 24.05 -24.41
C ALA A 228 -0.49 23.64 -25.70
#